data_e399246aa28a4986923366012c46c93a
#
_entry.id   e399246aa28a4986923366012c46c93a
#
_cell.length_a   1.000
_cell.length_b   1.000
_cell.length_c   1.000
_cell.angle_alpha   90.00
_cell.angle_beta   90.00
_cell.angle_gamma   90.00
#
_symmetry.space_group_name_H-M   'P 1'
#
loop_
_entity.id
_entity.type
_entity.pdbx_description
1 polymer ?
#
loop_
_entity_poly.entity_id
_entity_poly.type
_entity_poly.pdbx_seq_one_letter_code
_entity_poly.pdbx_strand_id
1 'polypeptide(L)'
;MAWVFSLSAECGTKQSEAQQFAQYFKEISWVLSNGRHSQCRAESFQDIEENWWCRVCPSGISEIGIDTPESAYLMTEIGIFLYQSLRFAPPFRYALVGMEVDEFRTYSELIEEPALVFPGLVLAEAVWQATGASSVFRSFSLGYVEAL
;
A
#
# COMPACT_ATOMS: atom_id res chain seq x y z
N MET A 1 -20.14 10.74 1.64
CA MET A 1 -18.94 10.30 2.35
C MET A 1 -17.84 9.99 1.34
N ALA A 2 -16.70 10.61 1.52
CA ALA A 2 -15.56 10.39 0.62
C ALA A 2 -14.85 9.08 0.97
N TRP A 3 -14.47 8.34 -0.06
CA TRP A 3 -13.66 7.13 0.07
C TRP A 3 -12.23 7.46 -0.41
N VAL A 4 -11.25 7.07 0.37
CA VAL A 4 -9.85 7.34 0.03
C VAL A 4 -9.23 6.09 -0.54
N PHE A 5 -8.81 6.16 -1.81
CA PHE A 5 -8.02 5.12 -2.44
C PHE A 5 -6.54 5.43 -2.24
N SER A 6 -5.82 4.52 -1.63
CA SER A 6 -4.43 4.77 -1.25
C SER A 6 -3.62 3.47 -1.19
N LEU A 7 -2.31 3.65 -1.10
CA LEU A 7 -1.39 2.63 -0.65
C LEU A 7 -1.06 2.94 0.81
N SER A 8 -1.22 1.97 1.69
CA SER A 8 -0.78 2.07 3.07
C SER A 8 0.32 1.06 3.32
N ALA A 9 1.48 1.52 3.79
CA ALA A 9 2.64 0.69 4.07
C ALA A 9 3.07 0.88 5.52
N GLU A 10 3.22 -0.23 6.24
CA GLU A 10 3.78 -0.21 7.58
C GLU A 10 5.30 -0.37 7.47
N CYS A 11 6.04 0.55 8.08
CA CYS A 11 7.49 0.67 7.92
C CYS A 11 8.27 0.32 9.19
N GLY A 12 7.59 -0.15 10.24
CA GLY A 12 8.25 -0.57 11.46
C GLY A 12 8.38 0.53 12.51
N THR A 13 9.36 0.41 13.39
CA THR A 13 9.47 1.24 14.57
C THR A 13 10.19 2.57 14.34
N LYS A 14 10.80 2.77 13.17
CA LYS A 14 11.63 3.95 12.89
C LYS A 14 10.91 4.92 11.97
N GLN A 15 10.71 6.14 12.45
CA GLN A 15 10.12 7.21 11.65
C GLN A 15 10.90 7.48 10.36
N SER A 16 12.24 7.39 10.40
CA SER A 16 13.09 7.63 9.25
C SER A 16 12.78 6.72 8.08
N GLU A 17 12.41 5.47 8.34
CA GLU A 17 12.06 4.51 7.29
C GLU A 17 10.74 4.90 6.61
N ALA A 18 9.75 5.33 7.39
CA ALA A 18 8.48 5.82 6.83
C ALA A 18 8.69 7.11 6.04
N GLN A 19 9.57 7.99 6.50
CA GLN A 19 9.91 9.22 5.79
C GLN A 19 10.63 8.95 4.47
N GLN A 20 11.53 8.00 4.42
CA GLN A 20 12.21 7.59 3.18
C GLN A 20 11.21 7.00 2.19
N PHE A 21 10.29 6.18 2.67
CA PHE A 21 9.23 5.61 1.85
C PHE A 21 8.34 6.72 1.27
N ALA A 22 7.94 7.67 2.10
CA ALA A 22 7.14 8.81 1.67
C ALA A 22 7.86 9.65 0.61
N GLN A 23 9.13 9.93 0.83
CA GLN A 23 9.93 10.73 -0.10
C GLN A 23 10.04 10.06 -1.47
N TYR A 24 10.22 8.74 -1.50
CA TYR A 24 10.27 7.98 -2.74
C TYR A 24 9.00 8.18 -3.56
N PHE A 25 7.82 8.04 -2.93
CA PHE A 25 6.56 8.19 -3.64
C PHE A 25 6.25 9.63 -4.02
N LYS A 26 6.67 10.62 -3.23
CA LYS A 26 6.47 12.03 -3.57
C LYS A 26 7.14 12.43 -4.87
N GLU A 27 8.20 11.73 -5.27
CA GLU A 27 8.94 12.00 -6.50
C GLU A 27 8.36 11.28 -7.71
N ILE A 28 7.34 10.46 -7.53
CA ILE A 28 6.73 9.68 -8.59
C ILE A 28 5.53 10.42 -9.17
N SER A 29 5.46 10.45 -10.49
CA SER A 29 4.28 10.91 -11.22
C SER A 29 4.03 9.99 -12.40
N TRP A 30 2.76 9.90 -12.80
CA TRP A 30 2.36 9.07 -13.93
C TRP A 30 1.51 9.87 -14.89
N VAL A 31 1.55 9.47 -16.16
CA VAL A 31 0.58 9.93 -17.17
C VAL A 31 -0.49 8.85 -17.31
N LEU A 32 -1.72 9.18 -16.99
CA LEU A 32 -2.83 8.26 -17.07
C LEU A 32 -3.33 8.11 -18.51
N SER A 33 -4.09 7.04 -18.75
CA SER A 33 -4.62 6.76 -20.09
C SER A 33 -5.51 7.87 -20.64
N ASN A 34 -6.13 8.70 -19.77
CA ASN A 34 -6.91 9.86 -20.18
C ASN A 34 -6.07 11.11 -20.47
N GLY A 35 -4.74 11.00 -20.42
CA GLY A 35 -3.80 12.10 -20.66
C GLY A 35 -3.53 12.99 -19.46
N ARG A 36 -4.20 12.77 -18.35
CA ARG A 36 -3.97 13.53 -17.11
C ARG A 36 -2.75 13.03 -16.40
N HIS A 37 -2.08 13.93 -15.67
CA HIS A 37 -0.97 13.58 -14.79
C HIS A 37 -1.49 13.26 -13.40
N SER A 38 -0.94 12.23 -12.79
CA SER A 38 -1.17 11.90 -11.38
C SER A 38 0.15 11.99 -10.62
N GLN A 39 0.13 12.67 -9.50
CA GLN A 39 1.27 12.80 -8.60
C GLN A 39 0.86 12.33 -7.21
N CYS A 40 1.76 11.67 -6.51
CA CYS A 40 1.47 11.13 -5.20
C CYS A 40 1.70 12.15 -4.11
N ARG A 41 0.73 12.27 -3.19
CA ARG A 41 0.97 12.83 -1.86
C ARG A 41 1.29 11.68 -0.94
N ALA A 42 2.24 11.87 -0.05
CA ALA A 42 2.64 10.83 0.89
C ALA A 42 2.91 11.46 2.25
N GLU A 43 2.41 10.83 3.27
CA GLU A 43 2.57 11.29 4.66
C GLU A 43 2.79 10.11 5.59
N SER A 44 3.57 10.34 6.64
CA SER A 44 3.82 9.32 7.66
C SER A 44 3.00 9.59 8.91
N PHE A 45 2.62 8.52 9.60
CA PHE A 45 1.88 8.58 10.86
C PHE A 45 2.17 7.32 11.67
N GLN A 46 1.84 7.36 12.96
CA GLN A 46 1.97 6.20 13.85
C GLN A 46 0.61 5.56 14.12
N ASP A 47 0.60 4.24 14.27
CA ASP A 47 -0.57 3.53 14.73
C ASP A 47 -0.61 3.43 16.25
N ILE A 48 -1.61 2.72 16.79
CA ILE A 48 -1.81 2.57 18.24
C ILE A 48 -0.66 1.81 18.91
N GLU A 49 0.09 1.01 18.16
CA GLU A 49 1.26 0.28 18.65
C GLU A 49 2.56 1.05 18.48
N GLU A 50 2.46 2.34 18.10
CA GLU A 50 3.59 3.23 17.86
C GLU A 50 4.49 2.80 16.69
N ASN A 51 3.99 1.97 15.79
CA ASN A 51 4.66 1.65 14.54
C ASN A 51 4.35 2.72 13.50
N TRP A 52 5.32 2.97 12.63
CA TRP A 52 5.22 4.03 11.62
C TRP A 52 4.66 3.50 10.32
N TRP A 53 3.75 4.27 9.77
CA TRP A 53 3.09 4.01 8.50
C TRP A 53 3.33 5.14 7.51
N CYS A 54 3.20 4.83 6.24
CA CYS A 54 3.12 5.83 5.18
C CYS A 54 1.83 5.62 4.40
N ARG A 55 1.09 6.71 4.20
CA ARG A 55 -0.08 6.74 3.32
C ARG A 55 0.32 7.45 2.04
N VAL A 56 0.07 6.81 0.90
CA VAL A 56 0.32 7.36 -0.42
C VAL A 56 -1.01 7.56 -1.15
N CYS A 57 -1.34 8.80 -1.46
CA CYS A 57 -2.60 9.17 -2.11
C CYS A 57 -2.30 9.76 -3.49
N PRO A 58 -2.54 9.02 -4.57
CA PRO A 58 -2.40 9.56 -5.92
C PRO A 58 -3.49 10.59 -6.21
N SER A 59 -3.14 11.65 -6.95
CA SER A 59 -4.11 12.65 -7.41
C SER A 59 -4.86 12.17 -8.65
N GLY A 60 -6.00 12.80 -8.94
CA GLY A 60 -6.75 12.54 -10.17
C GLY A 60 -7.75 11.40 -10.07
N ILE A 61 -7.98 10.86 -8.86
CA ILE A 61 -9.02 9.87 -8.59
C ILE A 61 -10.16 10.56 -7.86
N SER A 62 -11.40 10.17 -8.19
CA SER A 62 -12.57 10.66 -7.47
C SER A 62 -12.53 10.19 -6.02
N GLU A 63 -12.67 11.13 -5.07
CA GLU A 63 -12.77 10.84 -3.65
C GLU A 63 -14.17 10.34 -3.25
N ILE A 64 -15.11 10.35 -4.20
CA ILE A 64 -16.51 10.00 -3.95
C ILE A 64 -16.77 8.51 -4.25
N GLY A 65 -15.76 7.78 -4.71
CA GLY A 65 -15.86 6.37 -5.03
C GLY A 65 -15.98 6.12 -6.53
N ILE A 66 -16.34 4.89 -6.88
CA ILE A 66 -16.47 4.45 -8.27
C ILE A 66 -17.92 4.70 -8.70
N ASP A 67 -18.17 5.74 -9.46
CA ASP A 67 -19.50 6.11 -9.94
C ASP A 67 -19.70 5.86 -11.43
N THR A 68 -18.60 5.62 -12.17
CA THR A 68 -18.66 5.37 -13.63
C THR A 68 -17.66 4.26 -14.00
N PRO A 69 -17.85 3.59 -15.16
CA PRO A 69 -16.84 2.65 -15.67
C PRO A 69 -15.48 3.29 -15.89
N GLU A 70 -15.46 4.58 -16.29
CA GLU A 70 -14.22 5.33 -16.48
C GLU A 70 -13.47 5.51 -15.14
N SER A 71 -14.18 5.88 -14.07
CA SER A 71 -13.59 6.00 -12.75
C SER A 71 -13.00 4.68 -12.27
N ALA A 72 -13.71 3.57 -12.50
CA ALA A 72 -13.23 2.24 -12.14
C ALA A 72 -11.95 1.88 -12.92
N TYR A 73 -11.91 2.21 -14.20
CA TYR A 73 -10.73 1.96 -15.03
C TYR A 73 -9.52 2.74 -14.54
N LEU A 74 -9.70 4.04 -14.25
CA LEU A 74 -8.61 4.90 -13.76
C LEU A 74 -8.10 4.41 -12.41
N MET A 75 -8.98 4.00 -11.52
CA MET A 75 -8.60 3.46 -10.22
C MET A 75 -7.78 2.19 -10.36
N THR A 76 -8.16 1.30 -11.27
CA THR A 76 -7.42 0.07 -11.57
C THR A 76 -6.03 0.41 -12.12
N GLU A 77 -5.94 1.34 -13.06
CA GLU A 77 -4.68 1.78 -13.65
C GLU A 77 -3.73 2.34 -12.59
N ILE A 78 -4.24 3.19 -11.72
CA ILE A 78 -3.44 3.78 -10.63
C ILE A 78 -3.02 2.70 -9.64
N GLY A 79 -3.89 1.74 -9.34
CA GLY A 79 -3.53 0.60 -8.49
C GLY A 79 -2.36 -0.20 -9.06
N ILE A 80 -2.38 -0.44 -10.36
CA ILE A 80 -1.27 -1.12 -11.05
C ILE A 80 0.02 -0.30 -10.93
N PHE A 81 -0.04 1.01 -11.15
CA PHE A 81 1.13 1.88 -11.02
C PHE A 81 1.68 1.90 -9.59
N LEU A 82 0.80 1.91 -8.58
CA LEU A 82 1.22 1.84 -7.18
C LEU A 82 1.98 0.54 -6.90
N TYR A 83 1.45 -0.60 -7.33
CA TYR A 83 2.13 -1.88 -7.12
C TYR A 83 3.45 -1.96 -7.90
N GLN A 84 3.50 -1.46 -9.12
CA GLN A 84 4.76 -1.42 -9.88
C GLN A 84 5.81 -0.57 -9.19
N SER A 85 5.43 0.59 -8.66
CA SER A 85 6.35 1.47 -7.92
C SER A 85 6.75 0.86 -6.59
N LEU A 86 5.85 0.13 -5.94
CA LEU A 86 6.13 -0.54 -4.67
C LEU A 86 7.24 -1.57 -4.80
N ARG A 87 7.41 -2.20 -5.97
CA ARG A 87 8.47 -3.19 -6.20
C ARG A 87 9.87 -2.63 -6.00
N PHE A 88 10.05 -1.33 -6.17
CA PHE A 88 11.35 -0.66 -6.06
C PHE A 88 11.41 0.32 -4.90
N ALA A 89 10.42 0.30 -4.02
CA ALA A 89 10.33 1.21 -2.88
C ALA A 89 11.40 0.89 -1.82
N PRO A 90 11.74 1.88 -0.97
CA PRO A 90 12.54 1.61 0.22
C PRO A 90 11.87 0.56 1.12
N PRO A 91 12.62 -0.05 2.04
CA PRO A 91 12.09 -1.15 2.86
C PRO A 91 10.81 -0.78 3.63
N PHE A 92 9.88 -1.71 3.66
CA PHE A 92 8.65 -1.68 4.44
C PHE A 92 8.38 -3.09 4.96
N ARG A 93 7.48 -3.24 5.93
CA ARG A 93 7.16 -4.57 6.46
C ARG A 93 5.97 -5.20 5.76
N TYR A 94 4.90 -4.43 5.57
CA TYR A 94 3.73 -4.90 4.80
C TYR A 94 2.96 -3.71 4.25
N ALA A 95 2.22 -3.95 3.18
CA ALA A 95 1.51 -2.89 2.47
C ALA A 95 0.27 -3.43 1.77
N LEU A 96 -0.70 -2.55 1.58
CA LEU A 96 -1.94 -2.86 0.87
C LEU A 96 -2.40 -1.64 0.08
N VAL A 97 -2.88 -1.87 -1.13
CA VAL A 97 -3.53 -0.85 -1.96
C VAL A 97 -5.03 -1.10 -1.95
N GLY A 98 -5.81 -0.08 -1.71
CA GLY A 98 -7.26 -0.20 -1.75
C GLY A 98 -7.97 1.03 -1.22
N MET A 99 -9.28 0.88 -1.00
CA MET A 99 -10.13 1.90 -0.42
C MET A 99 -10.13 1.76 1.09
N GLU A 100 -9.91 2.87 1.81
CA GLU A 100 -9.95 2.90 3.28
C GLU A 100 -9.03 1.87 3.94
N VAL A 101 -7.77 1.83 3.48
CA VAL A 101 -6.80 0.85 3.97
C VAL A 101 -5.84 1.41 5.02
N ASP A 102 -6.07 2.61 5.55
CA ASP A 102 -5.22 3.19 6.58
C ASP A 102 -5.21 2.31 7.82
N GLU A 103 -4.01 2.01 8.33
CA GLU A 103 -3.85 1.18 9.53
C GLU A 103 -4.72 -0.07 9.49
N PHE A 104 -4.86 -0.67 8.29
CA PHE A 104 -5.80 -1.77 8.09
C PHE A 104 -5.57 -2.92 9.06
N ARG A 105 -4.35 -3.07 9.56
CA ARG A 105 -4.00 -4.08 10.54
C ARG A 105 -2.68 -3.72 11.21
N THR A 106 -2.65 -3.70 12.55
CA THR A 106 -1.40 -3.51 13.28
C THR A 106 -0.50 -4.74 13.11
N TYR A 107 0.78 -4.58 13.42
CA TYR A 107 1.73 -5.69 13.31
C TYR A 107 1.31 -6.88 14.21
N SER A 108 0.89 -6.59 15.44
CA SER A 108 0.43 -7.64 16.35
C SER A 108 -0.78 -8.39 15.81
N GLU A 109 -1.76 -7.66 15.28
CA GLU A 109 -2.94 -8.27 14.65
C GLU A 109 -2.57 -9.13 13.44
N LEU A 110 -1.64 -8.65 12.62
CA LEU A 110 -1.20 -9.38 11.45
C LEU A 110 -0.55 -10.72 11.82
N ILE A 111 0.27 -10.72 12.86
CA ILE A 111 0.96 -11.92 13.33
C ILE A 111 -0.01 -12.88 14.04
N GLU A 112 -0.91 -12.36 14.84
CA GLU A 112 -1.83 -13.16 15.65
C GLU A 112 -3.01 -13.73 14.86
N GLU A 113 -3.40 -13.05 13.78
CA GLU A 113 -4.56 -13.44 12.97
C GLU A 113 -4.18 -13.66 11.51
N PRO A 114 -3.28 -14.61 11.20
CA PRO A 114 -2.78 -14.79 9.84
C PRO A 114 -3.83 -15.30 8.86
N ALA A 115 -4.97 -15.79 9.35
CA ALA A 115 -6.06 -16.27 8.50
C ALA A 115 -6.82 -15.13 7.80
N LEU A 116 -6.68 -13.89 8.28
CA LEU A 116 -7.35 -12.73 7.69
C LEU A 116 -6.41 -12.06 6.68
N VAL A 117 -6.21 -12.74 5.56
CA VAL A 117 -5.34 -12.26 4.48
C VAL A 117 -6.18 -11.48 3.47
N PHE A 118 -5.72 -10.27 3.14
CA PHE A 118 -6.36 -9.43 2.14
C PHE A 118 -5.74 -9.69 0.77
N PRO A 119 -6.53 -9.88 -0.30
CA PRO A 119 -5.96 -9.98 -1.64
C PRO A 119 -5.11 -8.75 -1.97
N GLY A 120 -3.94 -8.99 -2.54
CA GLY A 120 -3.00 -7.92 -2.84
C GLY A 120 -2.12 -7.47 -1.69
N LEU A 121 -2.27 -8.05 -0.50
CA LEU A 121 -1.40 -7.77 0.63
C LEU A 121 0.04 -8.17 0.31
N VAL A 122 0.98 -7.24 0.46
CA VAL A 122 2.41 -7.48 0.23
C VAL A 122 3.11 -7.56 1.57
N LEU A 123 3.84 -8.63 1.81
CA LEU A 123 4.60 -8.87 3.04
C LEU A 123 6.08 -9.00 2.74
N ALA A 124 6.92 -8.39 3.59
CA ALA A 124 8.34 -8.78 3.64
C ALA A 124 8.43 -10.27 4.01
N GLU A 125 9.41 -10.98 3.44
CA GLU A 125 9.56 -12.42 3.70
C GLU A 125 9.66 -12.76 5.19
N ALA A 126 10.37 -11.95 5.96
CA ALA A 126 10.50 -12.18 7.39
C ALA A 126 9.15 -12.07 8.11
N VAL A 127 8.29 -11.13 7.68
CA VAL A 127 6.94 -10.99 8.22
C VAL A 127 6.09 -12.18 7.83
N TRP A 128 6.15 -12.59 6.57
CA TRP A 128 5.43 -13.76 6.09
C TRP A 128 5.78 -15.02 6.88
N GLN A 129 7.07 -15.25 7.11
CA GLN A 129 7.53 -16.37 7.92
C GLN A 129 7.03 -16.28 9.37
N ALA A 130 7.00 -15.08 9.95
CA ALA A 130 6.52 -14.85 11.30
C ALA A 130 5.03 -15.11 11.45
N THR A 131 4.23 -14.90 10.40
CA THR A 131 2.79 -15.18 10.43
C THR A 131 2.49 -16.67 10.47
N GLY A 132 3.41 -17.51 10.01
CA GLY A 132 3.16 -18.94 9.85
C GLY A 132 2.13 -19.26 8.77
N ALA A 133 1.71 -18.28 7.99
CA ALA A 133 0.72 -18.48 6.95
C ALA A 133 1.29 -19.36 5.84
N SER A 134 0.63 -20.48 5.58
CA SER A 134 1.01 -21.41 4.51
C SER A 134 0.22 -21.16 3.23
N SER A 135 -0.69 -20.20 3.25
CA SER A 135 -1.60 -20.00 2.17
C SER A 135 -0.98 -19.19 1.03
N VAL A 136 -1.67 -19.09 0.02
CA VAL A 136 -1.51 -18.68 -1.35
C VAL A 136 -0.80 -17.33 -1.47
N PHE A 137 0.51 -17.34 -1.31
CA PHE A 137 1.38 -16.21 -1.60
C PHE A 137 2.28 -16.56 -2.79
N ARG A 138 2.64 -15.53 -3.54
CA ARG A 138 3.59 -15.65 -4.64
C ARG A 138 4.68 -14.58 -4.49
N SER A 139 5.78 -14.75 -5.17
CA SER A 139 6.84 -13.74 -5.19
C SER A 139 6.30 -12.43 -5.75
N PHE A 140 6.57 -11.32 -5.05
CA PHE A 140 6.22 -9.98 -5.50
C PHE A 140 7.43 -9.26 -6.06
N SER A 141 8.47 -9.16 -5.24
CA SER A 141 9.76 -8.57 -5.61
C SER A 141 10.83 -9.19 -4.71
N LEU A 142 12.08 -8.80 -4.89
CA LEU A 142 13.15 -9.35 -4.07
C LEU A 142 12.90 -9.07 -2.59
N GLY A 143 12.73 -10.11 -1.80
CA GLY A 143 12.48 -10.03 -0.37
C GLY A 143 11.02 -9.85 0.02
N TYR A 144 10.07 -9.90 -0.93
CA TYR A 144 8.64 -9.68 -0.67
C TYR A 144 7.77 -10.70 -1.38
N VAL A 145 6.64 -11.03 -0.75
CA VAL A 145 5.60 -11.89 -1.32
C VAL A 145 4.27 -11.16 -1.31
N GLU A 146 3.35 -11.56 -2.18
CA GLU A 146 2.00 -10.99 -2.20
C GLU A 146 0.93 -12.08 -2.11
N ALA A 147 -0.18 -11.76 -1.47
CA ALA A 147 -1.35 -12.62 -1.38
C ALA A 147 -2.13 -12.63 -2.69
N LEU A 148 -2.54 -13.81 -3.13
CA LEU A 148 -3.37 -13.97 -4.31
C LEU A 148 -4.85 -13.70 -4.04
#